data_ef842102c6994a246ae45971e9456221
#
_entry.id   ef842102c6994a246ae45971e9456221
#
_cell.length_a   1.000
_cell.length_b   1.000
_cell.length_c   1.000
_cell.angle_alpha   90.00
_cell.angle_beta   90.00
_cell.angle_gamma   90.00
#
_symmetry.space_group_name_H-M   'P 1'
#
loop_
_entity.id
_entity.type
_entity.pdbx_description
1 polymer ?
#
loop_
_entity_poly.entity_id
_entity_poly.type
_entity_poly.pdbx_seq_one_letter_code
_entity_poly.pdbx_strand_id
1 'polypeptide(L)'
;MQELTADVLVVGGGTGGTAAAIQAARRGAKTILVSEFSWLGGMLTSAGVAAPDGNELIALQTGIWGAFLQELTRRQPEGLNHGWVSFFTYDPCVGAQIFADWVAALPNLHWIAGQAPEAVSVQENRVTEVTFRDYTVRAKLTIDATELGDLLALGEVPYRWGWELQEEFDEPSAPLQPNPLTQQYPVQAPTWVVVMQDYGEGETAPEILAPPRDDPDRFAGAWDDYGDDRFLNYGRLPGNRFMINWPVKGNDYGEGVDRLLSIEQRQEFLCEARWHTQSFARLIQMQLGRRYGLATDIFPVGGEASLGGGAYALHPYYRESRRIQGLTTLREQDILPLSKGCVAPLPITVSAQGCTQAENVCDAIAVGNYPNDHHYPSGDIALKPKSMRWGGRWTGTPFTIPYRSLVPIHTDSLLACEKNLSVSHMANGATRLQPLVLGIGQAAGMAAALCVEQDCQPRELNVRLLQEALLSDTIAPTAVIPLLNLPASDPDWHYWQRYYLDRPDAYPADGYCPKRTLGISTSSPQSLSSIPATTSALLDVYGTFQKKADQDYTLMVTTSIAFQGQVLKLVTLDHHVNQQLLVTTPHQQVKVLGTINTSGGWLLAEAIERI
;
A
#
# COMPACT_ATOMS: atom_id res chain seq x y z
N MET A 1 12.01 30.91 15.71
CA MET A 1 11.05 29.82 15.49
C MET A 1 9.67 30.45 15.28
N GLN A 2 8.98 30.12 14.21
CA GLN A 2 7.67 30.69 13.88
C GLN A 2 6.56 29.82 14.51
N GLU A 3 5.63 30.46 15.22
CA GLU A 3 4.45 29.77 15.78
C GLU A 3 3.33 29.69 14.74
N LEU A 4 2.78 28.49 14.56
CA LEU A 4 1.67 28.20 13.66
C LEU A 4 0.53 27.52 14.42
N THR A 5 -0.71 27.67 13.91
CA THR A 5 -1.88 26.99 14.47
C THR A 5 -2.71 26.32 13.38
N ALA A 6 -3.23 25.13 13.68
CA ALA A 6 -4.09 24.36 12.80
C ALA A 6 -5.25 23.71 13.57
N ASP A 7 -6.27 23.26 12.85
CA ASP A 7 -7.22 22.29 13.40
C ASP A 7 -6.60 20.91 13.44
N VAL A 8 -5.94 20.50 12.33
CA VAL A 8 -5.27 19.21 12.18
C VAL A 8 -3.82 19.45 11.75
N LEU A 9 -2.88 18.88 12.50
CA LEU A 9 -1.47 18.79 12.13
C LEU A 9 -1.18 17.35 11.69
N VAL A 10 -0.64 17.18 10.49
CA VAL A 10 -0.12 15.89 10.00
C VAL A 10 1.39 15.98 9.94
N VAL A 11 2.09 15.12 10.65
CA VAL A 11 3.55 15.05 10.68
C VAL A 11 4.02 13.82 9.93
N GLY A 12 4.63 14.04 8.77
CA GLY A 12 5.07 13.01 7.84
C GLY A 12 4.30 13.07 6.51
N GLY A 13 5.05 13.20 5.40
CA GLY A 13 4.53 13.18 4.03
C GLY A 13 4.53 11.80 3.38
N GLY A 14 4.50 10.74 4.21
CA GLY A 14 4.39 9.36 3.78
C GLY A 14 3.07 9.06 3.06
N THR A 15 2.84 7.79 2.76
CA THR A 15 1.62 7.35 2.03
C THR A 15 0.35 7.69 2.82
N GLY A 16 0.31 7.32 4.10
CA GLY A 16 -0.83 7.61 4.98
C GLY A 16 -0.95 9.08 5.33
N GLY A 17 0.17 9.75 5.62
CA GLY A 17 0.16 11.17 5.98
C GLY A 17 -0.33 12.06 4.85
N THR A 18 0.09 11.80 3.63
CA THR A 18 -0.40 12.51 2.44
C THR A 18 -1.91 12.34 2.28
N ALA A 19 -2.41 11.10 2.40
CA ALA A 19 -3.85 10.82 2.32
C ALA A 19 -4.62 11.48 3.47
N ALA A 20 -4.08 11.46 4.69
CA ALA A 20 -4.71 12.05 5.87
C ALA A 20 -4.83 13.59 5.75
N ALA A 21 -3.76 14.26 5.32
CA ALA A 21 -3.79 15.71 5.13
C ALA A 21 -4.79 16.14 4.06
N ILE A 22 -4.78 15.45 2.91
CA ILE A 22 -5.73 15.70 1.82
C ILE A 22 -7.18 15.50 2.30
N GLN A 23 -7.44 14.38 3.01
CA GLN A 23 -8.80 14.07 3.46
C GLN A 23 -9.29 15.05 4.55
N ALA A 24 -8.45 15.39 5.52
CA ALA A 24 -8.80 16.36 6.56
C ALA A 24 -9.14 17.74 5.95
N ALA A 25 -8.33 18.20 5.01
CA ALA A 25 -8.56 19.45 4.32
C ALA A 25 -9.81 19.40 3.41
N ARG A 26 -10.04 18.32 2.66
CA ARG A 26 -11.27 18.12 1.87
C ARG A 26 -12.54 18.17 2.75
N ARG A 27 -12.44 17.68 3.98
CA ARG A 27 -13.54 17.77 4.96
C ARG A 27 -13.72 19.17 5.54
N GLY A 28 -12.79 20.09 5.31
CA GLY A 28 -12.90 21.49 5.72
C GLY A 28 -11.99 21.92 6.87
N ALA A 29 -11.25 21.01 7.50
CA ALA A 29 -10.31 21.33 8.56
C ALA A 29 -9.16 22.21 8.05
N LYS A 30 -8.76 23.25 8.81
CA LYS A 30 -7.50 23.96 8.58
C LYS A 30 -6.35 23.03 8.90
N THR A 31 -5.67 22.55 7.87
CA THR A 31 -4.67 21.48 7.97
C THR A 31 -3.26 22.01 7.69
N ILE A 32 -2.29 21.60 8.51
CA ILE A 32 -0.86 21.75 8.24
C ILE A 32 -0.27 20.36 8.04
N LEU A 33 0.43 20.15 6.92
CA LEU A 33 1.22 18.96 6.64
C LEU A 33 2.71 19.33 6.69
N VAL A 34 3.48 18.66 7.55
CA VAL A 34 4.93 18.85 7.64
C VAL A 34 5.61 17.56 7.17
N SER A 35 6.52 17.67 6.20
CA SER A 35 7.23 16.52 5.66
C SER A 35 8.74 16.72 5.63
N GLU A 36 9.49 15.64 5.83
CA GLU A 36 10.95 15.64 5.75
C GLU A 36 11.45 15.85 4.31
N PHE A 37 10.75 15.26 3.34
CA PHE A 37 11.14 15.27 1.94
C PHE A 37 10.26 16.21 1.11
N SER A 38 10.78 16.59 -0.07
CA SER A 38 10.11 17.45 -1.05
C SER A 38 9.06 16.74 -1.91
N TRP A 39 8.91 15.43 -1.76
CA TRP A 39 7.88 14.62 -2.39
C TRP A 39 6.92 14.05 -1.37
N LEU A 40 5.63 14.10 -1.68
CA LEU A 40 4.54 13.48 -0.92
C LEU A 40 4.21 12.10 -1.48
N GLY A 41 3.63 11.22 -0.64
CA GLY A 41 3.17 9.90 -1.04
C GLY A 41 4.04 8.74 -0.56
N GLY A 42 5.19 8.99 0.08
CA GLY A 42 6.02 7.99 0.76
C GLY A 42 6.40 6.81 -0.13
N MET A 43 5.94 5.62 0.23
CA MET A 43 6.20 4.37 -0.50
C MET A 43 5.88 4.47 -1.99
N LEU A 44 4.81 5.16 -2.37
CA LEU A 44 4.36 5.33 -3.76
C LEU A 44 5.27 6.27 -4.58
N THR A 45 6.10 7.08 -3.94
CA THR A 45 6.85 8.18 -4.58
C THR A 45 8.27 8.30 -4.05
N SER A 46 8.46 8.95 -2.90
CA SER A 46 9.77 9.31 -2.32
C SER A 46 10.62 8.11 -1.93
N ALA A 47 10.01 6.97 -1.53
CA ALA A 47 10.72 5.72 -1.30
C ALA A 47 10.85 4.84 -2.56
N GLY A 48 10.32 5.28 -3.71
CA GLY A 48 10.58 4.70 -5.02
C GLY A 48 9.86 3.38 -5.34
N VAL A 49 8.93 2.89 -4.50
CA VAL A 49 8.21 1.63 -4.77
C VAL A 49 7.00 1.93 -5.69
N ALA A 50 7.30 2.32 -6.94
CA ALA A 50 6.30 2.68 -7.95
C ALA A 50 5.68 1.44 -8.65
N ALA A 51 5.54 0.36 -7.93
CA ALA A 51 4.89 -0.89 -8.29
C ALA A 51 4.07 -1.38 -7.09
N PRO A 52 2.97 -0.69 -6.74
CA PRO A 52 2.18 -1.00 -5.55
C PRO A 52 1.50 -2.37 -5.66
N ASP A 53 1.41 -3.02 -4.51
CA ASP A 53 0.79 -4.33 -4.32
C ASP A 53 -0.46 -4.23 -3.44
N GLY A 54 -1.37 -5.19 -3.61
CA GLY A 54 -2.62 -5.26 -2.87
C GLY A 54 -3.74 -4.40 -3.45
N ASN A 55 -4.97 -4.65 -3.04
CA ASN A 55 -6.20 -3.99 -3.48
C ASN A 55 -6.30 -3.84 -5.01
N GLU A 56 -5.77 -4.82 -5.76
CA GLU A 56 -5.72 -4.80 -7.20
C GLU A 56 -7.08 -5.10 -7.87
N LEU A 57 -7.99 -5.83 -7.19
CA LEU A 57 -9.32 -6.14 -7.72
C LEU A 57 -10.16 -4.86 -7.88
N ILE A 58 -10.87 -4.72 -9.00
CA ILE A 58 -11.67 -3.51 -9.30
C ILE A 58 -12.63 -3.15 -8.14
N ALA A 59 -13.20 -4.16 -7.49
CA ALA A 59 -14.08 -3.94 -6.34
C ALA A 59 -13.37 -3.33 -5.10
N LEU A 60 -12.03 -3.40 -5.04
CA LEU A 60 -11.21 -2.88 -3.95
C LEU A 60 -10.48 -1.58 -4.33
N GLN A 61 -10.56 -1.12 -5.58
CA GLN A 61 -9.99 0.14 -6.07
C GLN A 61 -10.88 1.33 -5.68
N THR A 62 -10.95 1.62 -4.40
CA THR A 62 -11.83 2.67 -3.83
C THR A 62 -11.04 3.72 -3.07
N GLY A 63 -11.70 4.80 -2.67
CA GLY A 63 -11.08 5.87 -1.91
C GLY A 63 -9.96 6.61 -2.65
N ILE A 64 -9.02 7.14 -1.91
CA ILE A 64 -7.84 7.84 -2.46
C ILE A 64 -7.01 6.90 -3.35
N TRP A 65 -6.95 5.60 -3.05
CA TRP A 65 -6.30 4.62 -3.93
C TRP A 65 -6.94 4.56 -5.32
N GLY A 66 -8.26 4.41 -5.39
CA GLY A 66 -8.97 4.39 -6.68
C GLY A 66 -8.81 5.70 -7.45
N ALA A 67 -8.89 6.86 -6.77
CA ALA A 67 -8.66 8.16 -7.36
C ALA A 67 -7.21 8.32 -7.88
N PHE A 68 -6.22 7.81 -7.15
CA PHE A 68 -4.82 7.84 -7.56
C PHE A 68 -4.58 6.98 -8.82
N LEU A 69 -5.16 5.78 -8.90
CA LEU A 69 -5.09 4.95 -10.10
C LEU A 69 -5.72 5.61 -11.32
N GLN A 70 -6.84 6.32 -11.16
CA GLN A 70 -7.48 7.06 -12.25
C GLN A 70 -6.57 8.18 -12.76
N GLU A 71 -5.94 8.94 -11.87
CA GLU A 71 -5.00 10.00 -12.25
C GLU A 71 -3.72 9.44 -12.89
N LEU A 72 -3.18 8.34 -12.39
CA LEU A 72 -2.05 7.64 -13.02
C LEU A 72 -2.40 7.22 -14.45
N THR A 73 -3.54 6.56 -14.65
CA THR A 73 -4.00 6.13 -15.98
C THR A 73 -4.16 7.32 -16.93
N ARG A 74 -4.67 8.44 -16.44
CA ARG A 74 -4.84 9.66 -17.24
C ARG A 74 -3.52 10.31 -17.64
N ARG A 75 -2.50 10.28 -16.75
CA ARG A 75 -1.21 10.96 -16.96
C ARG A 75 -0.15 10.08 -17.61
N GLN A 76 -0.34 8.77 -17.62
CA GLN A 76 0.61 7.80 -18.18
C GLN A 76 -0.02 7.03 -19.35
N PRO A 77 0.03 7.58 -20.58
CA PRO A 77 -0.66 7.02 -21.75
C PRO A 77 -0.08 5.66 -22.19
N GLU A 78 1.11 5.29 -21.75
CA GLU A 78 1.71 3.97 -22.01
C GLU A 78 1.05 2.84 -21.19
N GLY A 79 0.13 3.18 -20.27
CA GLY A 79 -0.52 2.25 -19.35
C GLY A 79 0.29 1.99 -18.09
N LEU A 80 -0.21 1.08 -17.24
CA LEU A 80 0.37 0.79 -15.92
C LEU A 80 0.94 -0.63 -15.81
N ASN A 81 0.64 -1.53 -16.72
CA ASN A 81 0.91 -2.97 -16.59
C ASN A 81 2.23 -3.37 -17.29
N HIS A 82 3.39 -2.94 -16.75
CA HIS A 82 4.71 -3.16 -17.36
C HIS A 82 5.56 -4.22 -16.64
N GLY A 83 5.58 -4.20 -15.30
CA GLY A 83 6.30 -5.18 -14.46
C GLY A 83 5.51 -6.46 -14.24
N TRP A 84 6.14 -7.48 -13.63
CA TRP A 84 5.42 -8.69 -13.26
C TRP A 84 5.08 -8.78 -11.76
N VAL A 85 5.62 -7.90 -10.94
CA VAL A 85 5.29 -7.87 -9.51
C VAL A 85 3.93 -7.20 -9.27
N SER A 86 3.59 -6.19 -10.06
CA SER A 86 2.37 -5.39 -9.90
C SER A 86 1.67 -5.14 -11.24
N PHE A 87 0.36 -4.95 -11.23
CA PHE A 87 -0.42 -4.48 -12.38
C PHE A 87 -0.32 -2.95 -12.59
N PHE A 88 0.28 -2.23 -11.66
CA PHE A 88 0.25 -0.77 -11.58
C PHE A 88 1.66 -0.20 -11.45
N THR A 89 2.48 -0.34 -12.48
CA THR A 89 3.82 0.26 -12.50
C THR A 89 3.80 1.60 -13.20
N TYR A 90 4.46 2.61 -12.63
CA TYR A 90 4.44 3.98 -13.15
C TYR A 90 5.76 4.70 -12.84
N ASP A 91 5.97 5.86 -13.48
CA ASP A 91 7.07 6.76 -13.13
C ASP A 91 6.79 7.41 -11.77
N PRO A 92 7.65 7.26 -10.74
CA PRO A 92 7.44 7.85 -9.43
C PRO A 92 7.29 9.38 -9.44
N CYS A 93 7.86 10.07 -10.45
CA CYS A 93 7.66 11.51 -10.66
C CYS A 93 6.18 11.84 -10.90
N VAL A 94 5.49 11.00 -11.71
CA VAL A 94 4.06 11.18 -12.00
C VAL A 94 3.23 11.04 -10.73
N GLY A 95 3.55 10.04 -9.90
CA GLY A 95 2.89 9.86 -8.60
C GLY A 95 3.09 11.05 -7.67
N ALA A 96 4.32 11.56 -7.56
CA ALA A 96 4.64 12.73 -6.74
C ALA A 96 3.90 13.99 -7.22
N GLN A 97 3.82 14.19 -8.54
CA GLN A 97 3.10 15.33 -9.12
C GLN A 97 1.59 15.26 -8.85
N ILE A 98 0.98 14.07 -8.87
CA ILE A 98 -0.44 13.90 -8.54
C ILE A 98 -0.73 14.40 -7.11
N PHE A 99 0.06 13.95 -6.13
CA PHE A 99 -0.14 14.38 -4.74
C PHE A 99 0.15 15.87 -4.55
N ALA A 100 1.17 16.42 -5.19
CA ALA A 100 1.48 17.85 -5.15
C ALA A 100 0.33 18.69 -5.71
N ASP A 101 -0.25 18.30 -6.85
CA ASP A 101 -1.38 18.97 -7.47
C ASP A 101 -2.62 18.91 -6.57
N TRP A 102 -2.90 17.75 -5.95
CA TRP A 102 -4.04 17.61 -5.04
C TRP A 102 -3.90 18.49 -3.79
N VAL A 103 -2.69 18.58 -3.24
CA VAL A 103 -2.40 19.46 -2.10
C VAL A 103 -2.52 20.93 -2.50
N ALA A 104 -1.95 21.32 -3.64
CA ALA A 104 -2.02 22.69 -4.14
C ALA A 104 -3.45 23.17 -4.45
N ALA A 105 -4.36 22.24 -4.78
CA ALA A 105 -5.77 22.54 -5.02
C ALA A 105 -6.60 22.83 -3.74
N LEU A 106 -6.03 22.62 -2.55
CA LEU A 106 -6.73 22.77 -1.26
C LEU A 106 -6.25 24.02 -0.52
N PRO A 107 -7.01 25.13 -0.54
CA PRO A 107 -6.56 26.41 0.04
C PRO A 107 -6.43 26.40 1.57
N ASN A 108 -7.06 25.43 2.24
CA ASN A 108 -7.00 25.22 3.69
C ASN A 108 -5.95 24.15 4.11
N LEU A 109 -5.12 23.68 3.17
CA LEU A 109 -4.00 22.78 3.41
C LEU A 109 -2.68 23.52 3.18
N HIS A 110 -1.89 23.69 4.24
CA HIS A 110 -0.57 24.28 4.18
C HIS A 110 0.51 23.20 4.29
N TRP A 111 1.28 22.98 3.22
CA TRP A 111 2.38 22.01 3.18
C TRP A 111 3.73 22.67 3.43
N ILE A 112 4.49 22.15 4.41
CA ILE A 112 5.84 22.57 4.78
C ILE A 112 6.78 21.38 4.54
N ALA A 113 7.67 21.50 3.56
CA ALA A 113 8.65 20.46 3.23
C ALA A 113 10.02 20.75 3.88
N GLY A 114 10.85 19.70 4.04
CA GLY A 114 12.22 19.80 4.53
C GLY A 114 12.34 19.95 6.05
N GLN A 115 11.33 19.51 6.80
CA GLN A 115 11.29 19.59 8.25
C GLN A 115 10.97 18.22 8.85
N ALA A 116 11.76 17.79 9.84
CA ALA A 116 11.48 16.63 10.69
C ALA A 116 11.07 17.09 12.10
N PRO A 117 10.26 16.33 12.84
CA PRO A 117 9.91 16.67 14.21
C PRO A 117 11.14 16.56 15.14
N GLU A 118 11.30 17.53 16.03
CA GLU A 118 12.39 17.58 17.01
C GLU A 118 11.88 17.38 18.45
N ALA A 119 10.65 17.82 18.76
CA ALA A 119 10.04 17.64 20.08
C ALA A 119 8.52 17.61 20.00
N VAL A 120 7.90 16.93 20.95
CA VAL A 120 6.45 16.87 21.15
C VAL A 120 6.12 17.29 22.57
N SER A 121 5.20 18.25 22.73
CA SER A 121 4.69 18.66 24.03
C SER A 121 3.40 17.91 24.35
N VAL A 122 3.41 17.17 25.45
CA VAL A 122 2.24 16.46 25.99
C VAL A 122 1.85 17.08 27.32
N GLN A 123 0.60 17.54 27.45
CA GLN A 123 0.06 18.10 28.67
C GLN A 123 -1.27 17.39 29.02
N GLU A 124 -1.41 16.93 30.26
CA GLU A 124 -2.60 16.19 30.70
C GLU A 124 -2.99 15.03 29.75
N ASN A 125 -1.99 14.25 29.30
CA ASN A 125 -2.12 13.17 28.31
C ASN A 125 -2.57 13.61 26.90
N ARG A 126 -2.47 14.89 26.56
CA ARG A 126 -2.83 15.42 25.24
C ARG A 126 -1.61 15.94 24.51
N VAL A 127 -1.46 15.59 23.26
CA VAL A 127 -0.50 16.25 22.37
C VAL A 127 -1.01 17.67 22.08
N THR A 128 -0.22 18.67 22.47
CA THR A 128 -0.59 20.08 22.35
C THR A 128 0.23 20.83 21.31
N GLU A 129 1.45 20.39 21.06
CA GLU A 129 2.41 21.11 20.23
C GLU A 129 3.47 20.15 19.67
N VAL A 130 3.89 20.38 18.42
CA VAL A 130 5.05 19.72 17.81
C VAL A 130 6.03 20.79 17.35
N THR A 131 7.29 20.61 17.72
CA THR A 131 8.40 21.51 17.38
C THR A 131 9.23 20.91 16.26
N PHE A 132 9.55 21.77 15.29
CA PHE A 132 10.44 21.51 14.16
C PHE A 132 11.58 22.53 14.20
N ARG A 133 12.62 22.36 13.40
CA ARG A 133 13.75 23.31 13.37
C ARG A 133 13.33 24.78 13.22
N ASP A 134 12.39 25.07 12.31
CA ASP A 134 12.01 26.46 11.99
C ASP A 134 10.63 26.86 12.53
N TYR A 135 9.82 25.89 12.94
CA TYR A 135 8.41 26.08 13.31
C TYR A 135 8.07 25.38 14.62
N THR A 136 7.08 25.93 15.29
CA THR A 136 6.32 25.27 16.36
C THR A 136 4.84 25.29 15.94
N VAL A 137 4.19 24.14 15.92
CA VAL A 137 2.81 24.01 15.47
C VAL A 137 1.93 23.52 16.61
N ARG A 138 0.89 24.31 16.95
CA ARG A 138 -0.18 23.92 17.87
C ARG A 138 -1.40 23.48 17.07
N ALA A 139 -1.97 22.33 17.40
CA ALA A 139 -3.14 21.81 16.74
C ALA A 139 -4.17 21.25 17.74
N LYS A 140 -5.46 21.23 17.32
CA LYS A 140 -6.49 20.52 18.10
C LYS A 140 -6.27 19.02 18.07
N LEU A 141 -5.85 18.50 16.88
CA LEU A 141 -5.48 17.10 16.68
C LEU A 141 -4.18 16.99 15.89
N THR A 142 -3.35 16.04 16.26
CA THR A 142 -2.12 15.68 15.59
C THR A 142 -2.23 14.26 15.04
N ILE A 143 -1.74 14.04 13.82
CA ILE A 143 -1.64 12.73 13.19
C ILE A 143 -0.16 12.40 13.05
N ASP A 144 0.29 11.32 13.71
CA ASP A 144 1.63 10.76 13.46
C ASP A 144 1.60 9.95 12.16
N ALA A 145 2.22 10.51 11.15
CA ALA A 145 2.43 9.94 9.84
C ALA A 145 3.93 9.80 9.52
N THR A 146 4.78 9.82 10.54
CA THR A 146 6.20 9.59 10.35
C THR A 146 6.46 8.12 10.01
N GLU A 147 7.40 7.85 9.12
CA GLU A 147 7.71 6.50 8.63
C GLU A 147 8.11 5.53 9.76
N LEU A 148 8.69 6.04 10.84
CA LEU A 148 9.21 5.28 11.96
C LEU A 148 8.48 5.53 13.30
N GLY A 149 7.34 6.23 13.29
CA GLY A 149 6.59 6.55 14.51
C GLY A 149 7.38 7.47 15.45
N ASP A 150 8.01 8.51 14.90
CA ASP A 150 8.90 9.37 15.69
C ASP A 150 8.16 10.24 16.70
N LEU A 151 6.90 10.65 16.42
CA LEU A 151 6.11 11.38 17.42
C LEU A 151 5.79 10.52 18.64
N LEU A 152 5.67 9.19 18.47
CA LEU A 152 5.46 8.28 19.60
C LEU A 152 6.64 8.33 20.57
N ALA A 153 7.88 8.29 20.03
CA ALA A 153 9.08 8.35 20.86
C ALA A 153 9.28 9.75 21.49
N LEU A 154 9.11 10.82 20.69
CA LEU A 154 9.29 12.20 21.15
C LEU A 154 8.25 12.64 22.18
N GLY A 155 7.03 12.09 22.10
CA GLY A 155 5.93 12.36 23.04
C GLY A 155 5.80 11.33 24.17
N GLU A 156 6.73 10.40 24.29
CA GLU A 156 6.70 9.30 25.28
C GLU A 156 5.37 8.50 25.23
N VAL A 157 4.78 8.41 24.03
CA VAL A 157 3.55 7.63 23.79
C VAL A 157 3.90 6.15 23.76
N PRO A 158 3.22 5.27 24.50
CA PRO A 158 3.53 3.85 24.54
C PRO A 158 3.44 3.19 23.14
N TYR A 159 4.48 2.46 22.78
CA TYR A 159 4.57 1.73 21.51
C TYR A 159 5.23 0.35 21.70
N ARG A 160 5.11 -0.50 20.66
CA ARG A 160 5.81 -1.76 20.52
C ARG A 160 6.88 -1.62 19.43
N TRP A 161 7.97 -2.37 19.61
CA TRP A 161 9.03 -2.54 18.63
C TRP A 161 9.52 -3.97 18.67
N GLY A 162 9.59 -4.61 17.51
CA GLY A 162 10.03 -6.00 17.44
C GLY A 162 8.89 -7.00 17.50
N TRP A 163 9.24 -8.23 17.80
CA TRP A 163 8.35 -9.37 17.78
C TRP A 163 7.52 -9.46 19.04
N GLU A 164 6.24 -9.75 18.87
CA GLU A 164 5.41 -10.34 19.92
C GLU A 164 5.58 -11.87 19.87
N LEU A 165 5.69 -12.51 21.02
CA LEU A 165 5.71 -13.97 21.12
C LEU A 165 4.30 -14.53 21.09
N GLN A 166 4.17 -15.83 20.76
CA GLN A 166 2.87 -16.47 20.64
C GLN A 166 1.99 -16.29 21.90
N GLU A 167 2.60 -16.32 23.10
CA GLU A 167 1.88 -16.15 24.38
C GLU A 167 1.21 -14.78 24.55
N GLU A 168 1.67 -13.74 23.83
CA GLU A 168 1.13 -12.38 23.98
C GLU A 168 -0.24 -12.23 23.28
N PHE A 169 -0.38 -12.79 22.07
CA PHE A 169 -1.57 -12.60 21.23
C PHE A 169 -2.16 -13.90 20.69
N ASP A 170 -1.61 -15.06 21.04
CA ASP A 170 -2.00 -16.37 20.50
C ASP A 170 -1.96 -16.43 18.96
N GLU A 171 -0.98 -15.78 18.37
CA GLU A 171 -0.81 -15.71 16.92
C GLU A 171 -0.21 -17.02 16.40
N PRO A 172 -0.84 -17.66 15.38
CA PRO A 172 -0.44 -18.99 14.96
C PRO A 172 0.92 -19.07 14.25
N SER A 173 1.46 -17.97 13.75
CA SER A 173 2.80 -17.91 13.12
C SER A 173 3.85 -17.26 14.00
N ALA A 174 3.45 -16.66 15.14
CA ALA A 174 4.42 -16.03 16.05
C ALA A 174 5.33 -17.07 16.72
N PRO A 175 6.60 -16.74 16.97
CA PRO A 175 7.54 -17.66 17.60
C PRO A 175 7.16 -17.91 19.08
N LEU A 176 7.37 -19.17 19.53
CA LEU A 176 7.10 -19.55 20.93
C LEU A 176 8.09 -18.92 21.92
N GLN A 177 9.30 -18.61 21.45
CA GLN A 177 10.39 -17.99 22.23
C GLN A 177 11.32 -17.24 21.31
N PRO A 178 12.13 -16.29 21.83
CA PRO A 178 13.16 -15.63 21.04
C PRO A 178 14.12 -16.66 20.42
N ASN A 179 14.50 -16.42 19.18
CA ASN A 179 15.37 -17.27 18.39
C ASN A 179 16.40 -16.42 17.62
N PRO A 180 17.37 -17.01 16.90
CA PRO A 180 18.37 -16.25 16.16
C PRO A 180 17.78 -15.25 15.16
N LEU A 181 16.67 -15.58 14.47
CA LEU A 181 16.01 -14.69 13.52
C LEU A 181 15.44 -13.45 14.22
N THR A 182 14.68 -13.65 15.32
CA THR A 182 14.06 -12.54 16.07
C THR A 182 15.08 -11.63 16.74
N GLN A 183 16.26 -12.17 17.08
CA GLN A 183 17.36 -11.40 17.65
C GLN A 183 18.13 -10.61 16.60
N GLN A 184 18.33 -11.20 15.42
CA GLN A 184 19.02 -10.56 14.31
C GLN A 184 18.17 -9.49 13.63
N TYR A 185 16.89 -9.75 13.48
CA TYR A 185 15.92 -8.87 12.82
C TYR A 185 14.72 -8.60 13.73
N PRO A 186 14.84 -7.67 14.68
CA PRO A 186 13.71 -7.28 15.53
C PRO A 186 12.55 -6.71 14.73
N VAL A 187 12.81 -6.10 13.57
CA VAL A 187 11.81 -5.66 12.59
C VAL A 187 12.24 -6.07 11.19
N GLN A 188 11.30 -5.98 10.25
CA GLN A 188 11.56 -6.29 8.84
C GLN A 188 12.61 -5.35 8.24
N ALA A 189 13.49 -5.89 7.41
CA ALA A 189 14.54 -5.13 6.74
C ALA A 189 13.96 -4.07 5.79
N PRO A 190 14.39 -2.80 5.85
CA PRO A 190 14.07 -1.81 4.85
C PRO A 190 14.85 -2.03 3.55
N THR A 191 14.33 -1.47 2.44
CA THR A 191 15.00 -1.46 1.14
C THR A 191 15.24 -0.04 0.67
N TRP A 192 16.47 0.32 0.34
CA TRP A 192 16.68 1.55 -0.41
C TRP A 192 16.50 1.26 -1.90
N VAL A 193 15.44 1.78 -2.50
CA VAL A 193 15.15 1.56 -3.92
C VAL A 193 16.10 2.36 -4.80
N VAL A 194 16.57 1.72 -5.88
CA VAL A 194 17.30 2.39 -6.97
C VAL A 194 16.57 2.12 -8.28
N VAL A 195 16.49 3.14 -9.13
CA VAL A 195 15.96 2.99 -10.49
C VAL A 195 17.10 2.89 -11.47
N MET A 196 17.14 1.77 -12.20
CA MET A 196 18.07 1.56 -13.30
C MET A 196 17.38 1.77 -14.65
N GLN A 197 18.16 1.96 -15.69
CA GLN A 197 17.69 2.19 -17.05
C GLN A 197 18.44 1.30 -18.04
N ASP A 198 17.74 0.81 -19.04
CA ASP A 198 18.31 0.27 -20.27
C ASP A 198 18.60 1.42 -21.23
N TYR A 199 19.88 1.67 -21.50
CA TYR A 199 20.36 2.73 -22.40
C TYR A 199 20.20 2.39 -23.87
N GLY A 200 19.90 1.12 -24.17
CA GLY A 200 19.71 0.62 -25.52
C GLY A 200 20.85 -0.27 -26.02
N GLU A 201 20.57 -1.00 -27.09
CA GLU A 201 21.55 -1.88 -27.72
C GLU A 201 22.69 -1.06 -28.36
N GLY A 202 23.93 -1.41 -28.00
CA GLY A 202 25.12 -0.71 -28.47
C GLY A 202 25.52 0.56 -27.68
N GLU A 203 24.66 1.03 -26.78
CA GLU A 203 24.96 2.16 -25.90
C GLU A 203 25.73 1.73 -24.65
N THR A 204 26.44 2.68 -24.05
CA THR A 204 27.26 2.44 -22.86
C THR A 204 26.91 3.44 -21.76
N ALA A 205 26.23 2.97 -20.71
CA ALA A 205 25.93 3.77 -19.54
C ALA A 205 27.20 4.16 -18.75
N PRO A 206 27.18 5.27 -18.00
CA PRO A 206 28.23 5.60 -17.04
C PRO A 206 28.48 4.44 -16.06
N GLU A 207 29.72 4.27 -15.66
CA GLU A 207 30.12 3.25 -14.70
C GLU A 207 29.56 3.58 -13.30
N ILE A 208 28.98 2.59 -12.65
CA ILE A 208 28.52 2.72 -11.26
C ILE A 208 29.74 2.50 -10.35
N LEU A 209 30.16 3.56 -9.68
CA LEU A 209 31.33 3.52 -8.80
C LEU A 209 31.06 2.65 -7.57
N ALA A 210 32.11 2.01 -7.05
CA ALA A 210 32.05 1.27 -5.81
C ALA A 210 31.73 2.23 -4.63
N PRO A 211 30.80 1.85 -3.74
CA PRO A 211 30.58 2.60 -2.51
C PRO A 211 31.76 2.43 -1.52
N PRO A 212 31.85 3.23 -0.45
CA PRO A 212 32.87 3.08 0.58
C PRO A 212 32.94 1.68 1.20
N ARG A 213 31.80 1.00 1.31
CA ARG A 213 31.71 -0.42 1.68
C ARG A 213 31.06 -1.17 0.53
N ASP A 214 31.89 -1.84 -0.29
CA ASP A 214 31.45 -2.64 -1.45
C ASP A 214 31.66 -4.12 -1.18
N ASP A 215 30.57 -4.90 -1.23
CA ASP A 215 30.58 -6.34 -0.99
C ASP A 215 29.64 -7.04 -1.98
N PRO A 216 30.06 -7.19 -3.25
CA PRO A 216 29.23 -7.80 -4.27
C PRO A 216 28.97 -9.30 -4.04
N ASP A 217 29.81 -9.99 -3.27
CA ASP A 217 29.67 -11.43 -3.01
C ASP A 217 28.43 -11.74 -2.17
N ARG A 218 27.92 -10.78 -1.42
CA ARG A 218 26.66 -10.90 -0.66
C ARG A 218 25.45 -11.18 -1.53
N PHE A 219 25.48 -10.75 -2.77
CA PHE A 219 24.38 -10.88 -3.72
C PHE A 219 24.53 -12.08 -4.65
N ALA A 220 25.50 -12.96 -4.38
CA ALA A 220 25.76 -14.14 -5.23
C ALA A 220 24.49 -15.00 -5.39
N GLY A 221 24.09 -15.22 -6.65
CA GLY A 221 22.89 -15.97 -6.99
C GLY A 221 21.56 -15.22 -6.74
N ALA A 222 21.55 -13.89 -6.67
CA ALA A 222 20.34 -13.10 -6.38
C ALA A 222 19.20 -13.37 -7.37
N TRP A 223 19.50 -13.70 -8.63
CA TRP A 223 18.48 -13.97 -9.66
C TRP A 223 18.70 -15.25 -10.45
N ASP A 224 19.56 -16.20 -9.95
CA ASP A 224 19.85 -17.45 -10.65
C ASP A 224 18.59 -18.27 -10.97
N ASP A 225 17.64 -18.34 -10.03
CA ASP A 225 16.37 -19.07 -10.20
C ASP A 225 15.38 -18.37 -11.14
N TYR A 226 15.61 -17.11 -11.49
CA TYR A 226 14.70 -16.29 -12.28
C TYR A 226 15.22 -15.98 -13.68
N GLY A 227 16.55 -15.87 -13.83
CA GLY A 227 17.21 -15.36 -15.02
C GLY A 227 17.14 -13.83 -15.15
N ASP A 228 18.05 -13.29 -15.96
CA ASP A 228 18.30 -11.85 -16.11
C ASP A 228 17.05 -11.06 -16.50
N ASP A 229 16.37 -11.51 -17.55
CA ASP A 229 15.17 -10.84 -18.08
C ASP A 229 14.04 -10.79 -17.05
N ARG A 230 13.79 -11.90 -16.38
CA ARG A 230 12.72 -11.96 -15.39
C ARG A 230 13.05 -11.13 -14.15
N PHE A 231 14.33 -11.12 -13.74
CA PHE A 231 14.81 -10.26 -12.65
C PHE A 231 14.60 -8.77 -12.97
N LEU A 232 15.12 -8.28 -14.11
CA LEU A 232 14.97 -6.89 -14.51
C LEU A 232 13.50 -6.49 -14.67
N ASN A 233 12.68 -7.36 -15.24
CA ASN A 233 11.27 -7.10 -15.47
C ASN A 233 10.38 -7.24 -14.23
N TYR A 234 10.91 -7.56 -13.06
CA TYR A 234 10.18 -7.56 -11.80
C TYR A 234 9.46 -6.23 -11.57
N GLY A 235 10.22 -5.15 -11.51
CA GLY A 235 9.74 -3.79 -11.33
C GLY A 235 9.93 -2.93 -12.59
N ARG A 236 9.59 -3.45 -13.78
CA ARG A 236 9.68 -2.67 -15.01
C ARG A 236 8.75 -1.48 -14.96
N LEU A 237 9.31 -0.30 -15.21
CA LEU A 237 8.63 0.99 -15.28
C LEU A 237 8.54 1.48 -16.74
N PRO A 238 7.74 2.50 -17.05
CA PRO A 238 7.78 3.19 -18.33
C PRO A 238 9.18 3.73 -18.68
N GLY A 239 9.45 3.95 -19.97
CA GLY A 239 10.71 4.55 -20.43
C GLY A 239 11.93 3.64 -20.30
N ASN A 240 11.77 2.31 -20.40
CA ASN A 240 12.85 1.33 -20.25
C ASN A 240 13.61 1.43 -18.93
N ARG A 241 12.90 1.75 -17.86
CA ARG A 241 13.40 1.86 -16.49
C ARG A 241 13.02 0.64 -15.66
N PHE A 242 13.77 0.40 -14.60
CA PHE A 242 13.58 -0.75 -13.70
C PHE A 242 13.71 -0.30 -12.25
N MET A 243 12.65 -0.47 -11.48
CA MET A 243 12.66 -0.32 -10.03
C MET A 243 13.36 -1.55 -9.43
N ILE A 244 14.50 -1.36 -8.80
CA ILE A 244 15.22 -2.41 -8.09
C ILE A 244 14.81 -2.37 -6.61
N ASN A 245 13.92 -3.28 -6.27
CA ASN A 245 13.43 -3.61 -4.93
C ASN A 245 13.35 -5.14 -4.85
N TRP A 246 14.53 -5.79 -4.80
CA TRP A 246 14.66 -7.23 -4.98
C TRP A 246 14.89 -7.95 -3.65
N PRO A 247 13.95 -8.81 -3.20
CA PRO A 247 14.01 -9.42 -1.86
C PRO A 247 14.97 -10.60 -1.75
N VAL A 248 15.24 -11.31 -2.86
CA VAL A 248 16.03 -12.55 -2.83
C VAL A 248 17.52 -12.23 -2.91
N LYS A 249 18.23 -12.24 -1.78
CA LYS A 249 19.65 -11.84 -1.70
C LYS A 249 19.93 -10.51 -2.40
N GLY A 250 18.98 -9.59 -2.35
CA GLY A 250 19.03 -8.31 -3.06
C GLY A 250 19.29 -7.13 -2.13
N ASN A 251 18.61 -6.02 -2.37
CA ASN A 251 18.90 -4.76 -1.70
C ASN A 251 18.10 -4.51 -0.41
N ASP A 252 17.50 -5.53 0.19
CA ASP A 252 17.00 -5.47 1.58
C ASP A 252 18.20 -5.39 2.54
N TYR A 253 18.21 -4.39 3.44
CA TYR A 253 19.29 -4.17 4.40
C TYR A 253 18.77 -4.20 5.83
N GLY A 254 19.12 -5.22 6.61
CA GLY A 254 18.62 -5.43 7.97
C GLY A 254 19.71 -5.49 9.06
N GLU A 255 20.98 -5.28 8.74
CA GLU A 255 22.06 -5.34 9.72
C GLU A 255 22.02 -4.18 10.70
N GLY A 256 21.75 -4.49 11.96
CA GLY A 256 21.65 -3.48 13.01
C GLY A 256 20.48 -2.53 12.82
N VAL A 257 19.34 -3.05 12.36
CA VAL A 257 18.11 -2.30 12.08
C VAL A 257 17.57 -1.54 13.31
N ASP A 258 17.92 -1.95 14.54
CA ASP A 258 17.59 -1.23 15.78
C ASP A 258 18.17 0.18 15.84
N ARG A 259 19.23 0.45 15.08
CA ARG A 259 19.81 1.80 14.96
C ARG A 259 18.83 2.82 14.41
N LEU A 260 17.75 2.38 13.76
CA LEU A 260 16.64 3.24 13.31
C LEU A 260 15.90 3.92 14.47
N LEU A 261 15.95 3.36 15.67
CA LEU A 261 15.33 3.94 16.87
C LEU A 261 16.08 5.16 17.43
N SER A 262 17.40 5.22 17.26
CA SER A 262 18.22 6.34 17.71
C SER A 262 18.44 7.34 16.57
N ILE A 263 18.19 8.62 16.84
CA ILE A 263 18.42 9.69 15.85
C ILE A 263 19.90 9.74 15.46
N GLU A 264 20.81 9.55 16.42
CA GLU A 264 22.26 9.62 16.21
C GLU A 264 22.78 8.45 15.38
N GLN A 265 22.26 7.23 15.62
CA GLN A 265 22.70 6.00 14.95
C GLN A 265 21.98 5.78 13.61
N ARG A 266 20.80 6.37 13.45
CA ARG A 266 19.97 6.26 12.22
C ARG A 266 20.73 6.70 10.98
N GLN A 267 21.46 7.81 11.06
CA GLN A 267 22.21 8.33 9.93
C GLN A 267 23.29 7.35 9.42
N GLU A 268 24.00 6.70 10.34
CA GLU A 268 25.00 5.68 9.99
C GLU A 268 24.34 4.47 9.31
N PHE A 269 23.25 3.96 9.89
CA PHE A 269 22.47 2.88 9.28
C PHE A 269 21.99 3.24 7.88
N LEU A 270 21.48 4.45 7.67
CA LEU A 270 21.01 4.92 6.38
C LEU A 270 22.15 5.02 5.35
N CYS A 271 23.34 5.47 5.75
CA CYS A 271 24.52 5.45 4.87
C CYS A 271 24.86 4.03 4.42
N GLU A 272 24.89 3.06 5.34
CA GLU A 272 25.19 1.67 5.03
C GLU A 272 24.13 1.04 4.13
N ALA A 273 22.84 1.26 4.41
CA ALA A 273 21.73 0.79 3.56
C ALA A 273 21.82 1.37 2.14
N ARG A 274 22.22 2.65 2.03
CA ARG A 274 22.42 3.32 0.73
C ARG A 274 23.60 2.73 -0.04
N TRP A 275 24.72 2.44 0.64
CA TRP A 275 25.90 1.80 0.04
C TRP A 275 25.58 0.35 -0.38
N HIS A 276 24.81 -0.38 0.43
CA HIS A 276 24.38 -1.73 0.10
C HIS A 276 23.61 -1.77 -1.23
N THR A 277 22.64 -0.87 -1.41
CA THR A 277 21.92 -0.76 -2.69
C THR A 277 22.82 -0.31 -3.84
N GLN A 278 23.78 0.57 -3.62
CA GLN A 278 24.76 0.97 -4.65
C GLN A 278 25.65 -0.20 -5.08
N SER A 279 26.10 -1.01 -4.13
CA SER A 279 26.87 -2.24 -4.39
C SER A 279 26.04 -3.23 -5.24
N PHE A 280 24.75 -3.39 -4.93
CA PHE A 280 23.85 -4.23 -5.71
C PHE A 280 23.64 -3.70 -7.14
N ALA A 281 23.37 -2.42 -7.31
CA ALA A 281 23.24 -1.80 -8.64
C ALA A 281 24.53 -1.93 -9.47
N ARG A 282 25.70 -1.78 -8.83
CA ARG A 282 27.00 -2.00 -9.43
C ARG A 282 27.18 -3.45 -9.89
N LEU A 283 26.82 -4.43 -9.06
CA LEU A 283 26.86 -5.84 -9.43
C LEU A 283 25.97 -6.13 -10.66
N ILE A 284 24.74 -5.60 -10.69
CA ILE A 284 23.84 -5.73 -11.84
C ILE A 284 24.52 -5.22 -13.11
N GLN A 285 25.14 -4.05 -13.08
CA GLN A 285 25.86 -3.51 -14.22
C GLN A 285 27.07 -4.37 -14.61
N MET A 286 27.81 -4.91 -13.63
CA MET A 286 28.98 -5.78 -13.88
C MET A 286 28.57 -7.09 -14.56
N GLN A 287 27.45 -7.69 -14.17
CA GLN A 287 27.01 -9.00 -14.68
C GLN A 287 26.20 -8.88 -15.97
N LEU A 288 25.31 -7.90 -16.07
CA LEU A 288 24.42 -7.73 -17.23
C LEU A 288 24.99 -6.78 -18.29
N GLY A 289 26.11 -6.11 -17.99
CA GLY A 289 26.81 -5.22 -18.89
C GLY A 289 26.40 -3.75 -18.79
N ARG A 290 27.24 -2.90 -19.38
CA ARG A 290 27.09 -1.43 -19.34
C ARG A 290 25.98 -0.90 -20.27
N ARG A 291 25.19 -1.75 -20.87
CA ARG A 291 23.90 -1.36 -21.43
C ARG A 291 22.97 -0.86 -20.33
N TYR A 292 23.10 -1.38 -19.12
CA TYR A 292 22.30 -1.00 -17.96
C TYR A 292 23.07 -0.04 -17.06
N GLY A 293 22.37 1.00 -16.57
CA GLY A 293 22.97 2.01 -15.69
C GLY A 293 21.92 2.68 -14.80
N LEU A 294 22.34 3.72 -14.08
CA LEU A 294 21.47 4.47 -13.20
C LEU A 294 20.57 5.44 -13.98
N ALA A 295 19.28 5.50 -13.66
CA ALA A 295 18.34 6.51 -14.15
C ALA A 295 18.45 7.77 -13.29
N THR A 296 19.40 8.66 -13.57
CA THR A 296 19.81 9.77 -12.68
C THR A 296 18.84 10.95 -12.63
N ASP A 297 17.77 10.91 -13.41
CA ASP A 297 16.78 11.99 -13.58
C ASP A 297 15.43 11.72 -12.85
N ILE A 298 15.36 10.69 -12.01
CA ILE A 298 14.09 10.28 -11.37
C ILE A 298 13.80 11.12 -10.13
N PHE A 299 14.69 11.09 -9.13
CA PHE A 299 14.44 11.73 -7.84
C PHE A 299 15.13 13.10 -7.75
N PRO A 300 14.49 14.10 -7.09
CA PRO A 300 15.12 15.39 -6.89
C PRO A 300 16.43 15.24 -6.10
N VAL A 301 17.44 15.95 -6.55
CA VAL A 301 18.75 15.99 -5.88
C VAL A 301 18.66 16.97 -4.73
N GLY A 302 18.92 16.50 -3.52
CA GLY A 302 18.99 17.32 -2.31
C GLY A 302 20.35 18.02 -2.14
N GLY A 303 20.56 18.68 -0.99
CA GLY A 303 21.87 19.23 -0.61
C GLY A 303 22.94 18.14 -0.36
N GLU A 304 24.18 18.56 -0.08
CA GLU A 304 25.33 17.66 0.11
C GLU A 304 25.14 16.57 1.17
N ALA A 305 24.27 16.80 2.15
CA ALA A 305 23.95 15.82 3.19
C ALA A 305 22.87 14.80 2.79
N SER A 306 22.24 14.95 1.60
CA SER A 306 21.19 14.03 1.15
C SER A 306 21.79 12.69 0.72
N LEU A 307 21.28 11.61 1.25
CA LEU A 307 21.65 10.24 0.87
C LEU A 307 20.91 9.75 -0.38
N GLY A 308 19.73 10.32 -0.65
CA GLY A 308 18.88 10.03 -1.81
C GLY A 308 18.98 11.09 -2.89
N GLY A 309 18.34 10.83 -4.03
CA GLY A 309 18.31 11.70 -5.21
C GLY A 309 18.93 11.06 -6.45
N GLY A 310 18.67 11.65 -7.62
CA GLY A 310 19.07 11.07 -8.88
C GLY A 310 18.37 9.74 -9.15
N ALA A 311 19.11 8.65 -9.20
CA ALA A 311 18.56 7.31 -9.39
C ALA A 311 18.06 6.65 -8.08
N TYR A 312 18.43 7.17 -6.94
CA TYR A 312 18.14 6.58 -5.64
C TYR A 312 16.97 7.28 -4.97
N ALA A 313 16.05 6.51 -4.43
CA ALA A 313 14.92 7.03 -3.66
C ALA A 313 15.38 8.03 -2.58
N LEU A 314 14.52 8.94 -2.18
CA LEU A 314 14.85 9.97 -1.19
C LEU A 314 15.13 9.39 0.20
N HIS A 315 14.48 8.27 0.51
CA HIS A 315 14.65 7.50 1.73
C HIS A 315 14.33 6.01 1.47
N PRO A 316 14.72 5.09 2.36
CA PRO A 316 14.37 3.69 2.19
C PRO A 316 12.86 3.44 2.31
N TYR A 317 12.41 2.39 1.69
CA TYR A 317 11.12 1.77 1.97
C TYR A 317 11.20 1.05 3.31
N TYR A 318 10.67 1.66 4.35
CA TYR A 318 10.52 1.05 5.68
C TYR A 318 9.27 0.17 5.68
N ARG A 319 9.42 -1.09 6.10
CA ARG A 319 8.30 -2.06 6.16
C ARG A 319 7.62 -2.05 7.51
N GLU A 320 8.30 -1.61 8.55
CA GLU A 320 7.81 -1.62 9.92
C GLU A 320 8.27 -0.36 10.66
N SER A 321 7.53 -0.02 11.71
CA SER A 321 7.67 1.21 12.49
C SER A 321 7.54 0.90 13.97
N ARG A 322 7.75 1.88 14.85
CA ARG A 322 7.16 1.86 16.19
C ARG A 322 5.65 1.74 16.02
N ARG A 323 5.02 0.77 16.67
CA ARG A 323 3.59 0.48 16.57
C ARG A 323 2.91 0.90 17.85
N ILE A 324 1.96 1.86 17.81
CA ILE A 324 1.32 2.37 19.03
C ILE A 324 0.67 1.24 19.84
N GLN A 325 0.60 1.42 21.15
CA GLN A 325 -0.35 0.68 21.97
C GLN A 325 -1.70 1.36 21.86
N GLY A 326 -2.56 0.84 20.94
CA GLY A 326 -3.86 1.39 20.64
C GLY A 326 -4.99 0.80 21.49
N LEU A 327 -6.18 1.39 21.37
CA LEU A 327 -7.40 0.86 22.01
C LEU A 327 -7.74 -0.56 21.57
N THR A 328 -7.27 -0.96 20.40
CA THR A 328 -7.27 -2.35 19.92
C THR A 328 -5.97 -2.64 19.17
N THR A 329 -5.53 -3.89 19.13
CA THR A 329 -4.38 -4.33 18.35
C THR A 329 -4.86 -5.32 17.31
N LEU A 330 -4.56 -5.05 16.03
CA LEU A 330 -4.81 -5.97 14.93
C LEU A 330 -3.76 -7.09 14.97
N ARG A 331 -4.20 -8.34 14.95
CA ARG A 331 -3.35 -9.54 15.11
C ARG A 331 -3.44 -10.42 13.87
N GLU A 332 -2.56 -11.42 13.77
CA GLU A 332 -2.55 -12.34 12.64
C GLU A 332 -3.91 -13.02 12.41
N GLN A 333 -4.59 -13.50 13.46
CA GLN A 333 -5.90 -14.15 13.32
C GLN A 333 -6.99 -13.21 12.80
N ASP A 334 -6.83 -11.89 12.96
CA ASP A 334 -7.80 -10.89 12.50
C ASP A 334 -7.68 -10.63 10.97
N ILE A 335 -6.58 -11.09 10.35
CA ILE A 335 -6.32 -10.96 8.91
C ILE A 335 -6.32 -12.30 8.15
N LEU A 336 -6.41 -13.43 8.86
CA LEU A 336 -6.51 -14.76 8.25
C LEU A 336 -7.94 -15.05 7.75
N PRO A 337 -8.09 -15.90 6.71
CA PRO A 337 -9.41 -16.22 6.18
C PRO A 337 -10.27 -16.95 7.21
N LEU A 338 -11.58 -16.65 7.23
CA LEU A 338 -12.57 -17.42 7.95
C LEU A 338 -12.53 -18.90 7.54
N SER A 339 -12.91 -19.80 8.44
CA SER A 339 -12.97 -21.22 8.13
C SER A 339 -13.85 -21.49 6.90
N LYS A 340 -13.28 -22.10 5.87
CA LYS A 340 -13.91 -22.34 4.55
C LYS A 340 -14.30 -21.05 3.80
N GLY A 341 -13.73 -19.91 4.16
CA GLY A 341 -13.97 -18.61 3.52
C GLY A 341 -12.78 -18.10 2.72
N CYS A 342 -12.98 -16.95 2.09
CA CYS A 342 -11.97 -16.24 1.31
C CYS A 342 -11.59 -14.89 1.93
N VAL A 343 -12.37 -14.40 2.90
CA VAL A 343 -12.16 -13.12 3.59
C VAL A 343 -11.92 -13.31 5.07
N ALA A 344 -11.26 -12.35 5.69
CA ALA A 344 -11.05 -12.31 7.14
C ALA A 344 -12.32 -11.88 7.89
N PRO A 345 -12.42 -12.15 9.21
CA PRO A 345 -13.55 -11.67 10.01
C PRO A 345 -13.58 -10.14 10.07
N LEU A 346 -14.78 -9.57 10.23
CA LEU A 346 -14.92 -8.15 10.51
C LEU A 346 -14.54 -7.87 11.97
N PRO A 347 -13.88 -6.73 12.27
CA PRO A 347 -13.57 -6.33 13.64
C PRO A 347 -14.84 -5.90 14.36
N ILE A 348 -15.24 -6.64 15.38
CA ILE A 348 -16.43 -6.36 16.18
C ILE A 348 -16.00 -5.93 17.57
N THR A 349 -16.53 -4.80 18.03
CA THR A 349 -16.37 -4.31 19.41
C THR A 349 -17.71 -4.27 20.11
N VAL A 350 -17.69 -4.54 21.43
CA VAL A 350 -18.89 -4.41 22.25
C VAL A 350 -18.98 -2.98 22.75
N SER A 351 -20.01 -2.25 22.34
CA SER A 351 -20.26 -0.91 22.86
C SER A 351 -20.78 -0.96 24.29
N ALA A 352 -20.06 -0.31 25.22
CA ALA A 352 -20.47 -0.17 26.61
C ALA A 352 -21.22 1.14 26.89
N GLN A 353 -21.48 1.97 25.89
CA GLN A 353 -22.07 3.29 26.08
C GLN A 353 -23.60 3.21 26.24
N GLY A 354 -24.05 3.21 27.47
CA GLY A 354 -25.38 3.71 27.86
C GLY A 354 -26.62 2.92 27.43
N CYS A 355 -26.49 1.84 26.67
CA CYS A 355 -27.59 0.97 26.25
C CYS A 355 -27.75 -0.24 27.17
N THR A 356 -28.99 -0.60 27.46
CA THR A 356 -29.35 -1.76 28.29
C THR A 356 -29.02 -3.11 27.65
N GLN A 357 -28.52 -3.14 26.40
CA GLN A 357 -27.96 -4.30 25.72
C GLN A 357 -26.66 -3.88 25.04
N ALA A 358 -25.61 -4.70 25.19
CA ALA A 358 -24.34 -4.53 24.48
C ALA A 358 -24.58 -4.77 22.98
N GLU A 359 -24.44 -3.74 22.16
CA GLU A 359 -24.53 -3.86 20.70
C GLU A 359 -23.16 -4.16 20.11
N ASN A 360 -23.11 -5.15 19.22
CA ASN A 360 -21.94 -5.44 18.42
C ASN A 360 -21.75 -4.34 17.36
N VAL A 361 -20.67 -3.57 17.45
CA VAL A 361 -20.36 -2.52 16.50
C VAL A 361 -19.20 -2.96 15.62
N CYS A 362 -19.39 -2.93 14.30
CA CYS A 362 -18.29 -3.13 13.35
C CYS A 362 -17.36 -1.93 13.38
N ASP A 363 -16.07 -2.15 13.66
CA ASP A 363 -15.04 -1.11 13.82
C ASP A 363 -14.22 -0.85 12.54
N ALA A 364 -14.59 -1.46 11.40
CA ALA A 364 -13.85 -1.42 10.13
C ALA A 364 -13.83 -0.01 9.52
N ILE A 365 -12.65 0.44 9.04
CA ILE A 365 -12.48 1.75 8.40
C ILE A 365 -11.69 1.72 7.08
N ALA A 366 -10.95 0.66 6.81
CA ALA A 366 -10.16 0.52 5.59
C ALA A 366 -10.06 -0.95 5.21
N VAL A 367 -9.93 -1.23 3.90
CA VAL A 367 -9.84 -2.57 3.34
C VAL A 367 -8.42 -2.85 2.86
N GLY A 368 -7.86 -4.00 3.25
CA GLY A 368 -6.61 -4.53 2.75
C GLY A 368 -6.81 -5.87 2.04
N ASN A 369 -5.98 -6.13 1.02
CA ASN A 369 -5.96 -7.38 0.29
C ASN A 369 -4.53 -7.70 -0.10
N TYR A 370 -3.81 -8.40 0.77
CA TYR A 370 -2.43 -8.81 0.52
C TYR A 370 -2.11 -10.10 1.29
N PRO A 371 -1.26 -11.01 0.77
CA PRO A 371 -0.71 -12.10 1.56
C PRO A 371 0.12 -11.55 2.73
N ASN A 372 0.37 -12.38 3.73
CA ASN A 372 1.32 -12.01 4.78
C ASN A 372 2.75 -12.19 4.22
N ASP A 373 3.55 -11.12 4.23
CA ASP A 373 4.86 -11.07 3.57
C ASP A 373 5.87 -10.39 4.49
N HIS A 374 6.93 -11.11 4.84
CA HIS A 374 7.97 -10.67 5.75
C HIS A 374 9.35 -10.72 5.09
N HIS A 375 10.19 -9.75 5.41
CA HIS A 375 11.49 -9.55 4.79
C HIS A 375 12.64 -9.64 5.80
N TYR A 376 13.36 -10.75 5.76
CA TYR A 376 14.57 -11.01 6.55
C TYR A 376 15.67 -11.54 5.64
N PRO A 377 16.71 -10.73 5.31
CA PRO A 377 17.70 -11.06 4.26
C PRO A 377 18.41 -12.41 4.42
N SER A 378 18.56 -12.94 5.64
CA SER A 378 19.24 -14.21 5.90
C SER A 378 18.36 -15.27 6.57
N GLY A 379 17.06 -15.07 6.60
CA GLY A 379 16.15 -15.98 7.28
C GLY A 379 14.74 -15.97 6.70
N ASP A 380 13.94 -16.93 7.14
CA ASP A 380 12.54 -17.07 6.73
C ASP A 380 11.71 -17.57 7.91
N ILE A 381 10.41 -17.36 7.84
CA ILE A 381 9.43 -17.79 8.85
C ILE A 381 8.25 -18.49 8.17
N ALA A 382 7.82 -19.59 8.77
CA ALA A 382 6.63 -20.30 8.30
C ALA A 382 5.35 -19.53 8.68
N LEU A 383 4.72 -18.91 7.69
CA LEU A 383 3.49 -18.15 7.83
C LEU A 383 2.26 -19.01 7.55
N LYS A 384 1.15 -18.72 8.22
CA LYS A 384 -0.14 -19.29 7.86
C LYS A 384 -0.58 -18.82 6.47
N PRO A 385 -1.13 -19.71 5.63
CA PRO A 385 -1.62 -19.32 4.31
C PRO A 385 -2.68 -18.23 4.39
N LYS A 386 -2.45 -17.15 3.66
CA LYS A 386 -3.31 -15.98 3.58
C LYS A 386 -3.45 -15.51 2.13
N SER A 387 -3.74 -16.46 1.25
CA SER A 387 -3.89 -16.20 -0.18
C SER A 387 -5.03 -17.02 -0.74
N MET A 388 -5.67 -16.50 -1.77
CA MET A 388 -6.69 -17.22 -2.54
C MET A 388 -6.40 -17.10 -4.03
N ARG A 389 -6.87 -18.06 -4.82
CA ARG A 389 -6.90 -17.93 -6.26
C ARG A 389 -8.13 -17.16 -6.70
N TRP A 390 -7.92 -16.13 -7.50
CA TRP A 390 -8.99 -15.31 -8.04
C TRP A 390 -8.58 -14.68 -9.38
N GLY A 391 -9.47 -14.70 -10.38
CA GLY A 391 -9.22 -14.06 -11.67
C GLY A 391 -7.97 -14.59 -12.39
N GLY A 392 -7.64 -15.86 -12.25
CA GLY A 392 -6.48 -16.47 -12.91
C GLY A 392 -5.14 -16.32 -12.16
N ARG A 393 -5.13 -15.74 -10.96
CA ARG A 393 -3.90 -15.49 -10.19
C ARG A 393 -4.07 -15.75 -8.69
N TRP A 394 -2.95 -15.74 -7.97
CA TRP A 394 -2.95 -15.63 -6.51
C TRP A 394 -3.13 -14.17 -6.08
N THR A 395 -4.00 -13.93 -5.12
CA THR A 395 -4.16 -12.65 -4.43
C THR A 395 -4.26 -12.89 -2.93
N GLY A 396 -4.12 -11.85 -2.10
CA GLY A 396 -4.25 -11.96 -0.65
C GLY A 396 -5.68 -12.22 -0.18
N THR A 397 -5.84 -12.69 1.03
CA THR A 397 -7.14 -12.68 1.73
C THR A 397 -7.53 -11.24 2.06
N PRO A 398 -8.70 -10.74 1.63
CA PRO A 398 -9.20 -9.44 2.06
C PRO A 398 -9.49 -9.38 3.56
N PHE A 399 -9.14 -8.26 4.18
CA PHE A 399 -9.33 -7.98 5.60
C PHE A 399 -9.61 -6.49 5.83
N THR A 400 -9.86 -6.10 7.06
CA THR A 400 -10.16 -4.70 7.41
C THR A 400 -9.31 -4.21 8.57
N ILE A 401 -9.10 -2.89 8.63
CA ILE A 401 -8.43 -2.21 9.73
C ILE A 401 -9.50 -1.67 10.69
N PRO A 402 -9.42 -1.96 11.99
CA PRO A 402 -10.30 -1.36 12.98
C PRO A 402 -9.89 0.09 13.29
N TYR A 403 -10.86 1.00 13.45
CA TYR A 403 -10.61 2.41 13.80
C TYR A 403 -9.78 2.54 15.09
N ARG A 404 -10.11 1.75 16.10
CA ARG A 404 -9.47 1.79 17.42
C ARG A 404 -7.99 1.41 17.40
N SER A 405 -7.49 0.81 16.31
CA SER A 405 -6.06 0.56 16.12
C SER A 405 -5.27 1.85 15.78
N LEU A 406 -5.94 2.93 15.38
CA LEU A 406 -5.31 4.22 15.13
C LEU A 406 -5.24 5.12 16.36
N VAL A 407 -5.95 4.77 17.43
CA VAL A 407 -6.16 5.61 18.63
C VAL A 407 -5.30 5.10 19.78
N PRO A 408 -4.34 5.91 20.30
CA PRO A 408 -3.52 5.53 21.45
C PRO A 408 -4.34 5.25 22.70
N ILE A 409 -3.91 4.27 23.52
CA ILE A 409 -4.64 3.86 24.71
C ILE A 409 -4.68 4.95 25.81
N HIS A 410 -3.62 5.78 25.92
CA HIS A 410 -3.49 6.75 27.01
C HIS A 410 -3.33 8.19 26.53
N THR A 411 -3.09 8.44 25.25
CA THR A 411 -2.80 9.78 24.73
C THR A 411 -3.94 10.29 23.89
N ASP A 412 -4.43 11.47 24.22
CA ASP A 412 -5.47 12.18 23.49
C ASP A 412 -4.90 13.14 22.44
N SER A 413 -5.74 13.63 21.56
CA SER A 413 -5.37 14.53 20.46
C SER A 413 -4.30 13.98 19.52
N LEU A 414 -4.16 12.64 19.44
CA LEU A 414 -3.21 11.93 18.58
C LEU A 414 -3.89 10.77 17.85
N LEU A 415 -3.57 10.61 16.58
CA LEU A 415 -3.89 9.44 15.75
C LEU A 415 -2.62 8.94 15.05
N ALA A 416 -2.51 7.64 14.82
CA ALA A 416 -1.54 7.05 13.90
C ALA A 416 -2.19 6.82 12.53
N CYS A 417 -1.43 6.94 11.42
CA CYS A 417 -1.99 6.70 10.08
C CYS A 417 -1.03 6.05 9.10
N GLU A 418 0.09 5.54 9.58
CA GLU A 418 1.10 4.82 8.81
C GLU A 418 1.27 3.38 9.34
N LYS A 419 2.43 2.78 9.13
CA LYS A 419 2.82 1.48 9.70
C LYS A 419 2.95 1.49 11.23
N ASN A 420 2.77 2.66 11.83
CA ASN A 420 2.79 2.92 13.27
C ASN A 420 1.44 2.68 13.98
N LEU A 421 0.41 2.22 13.28
CA LEU A 421 -0.86 1.80 13.90
C LEU A 421 -0.65 0.63 14.89
N SER A 422 -1.64 0.38 15.74
CA SER A 422 -1.62 -0.74 16.69
C SER A 422 -1.87 -2.08 15.97
N VAL A 423 -0.79 -2.73 15.61
CA VAL A 423 -0.76 -3.99 14.87
C VAL A 423 0.35 -4.87 15.43
N SER A 424 0.19 -6.19 15.39
CA SER A 424 1.28 -7.09 15.77
C SER A 424 2.35 -7.14 14.68
N HIS A 425 3.56 -7.59 15.05
CA HIS A 425 4.62 -7.84 14.08
C HIS A 425 4.16 -8.80 12.97
N MET A 426 3.45 -9.88 13.35
CA MET A 426 2.94 -10.86 12.39
C MET A 426 1.92 -10.28 11.41
N ALA A 427 0.96 -9.50 11.90
CA ALA A 427 -0.05 -8.88 11.03
C ALA A 427 0.51 -7.74 10.18
N ASN A 428 1.59 -7.09 10.61
CA ASN A 428 2.23 -5.99 9.88
C ASN A 428 2.67 -6.41 8.46
N GLY A 429 3.06 -7.66 8.25
CA GLY A 429 3.42 -8.18 6.92
C GLY A 429 2.34 -7.99 5.84
N ALA A 430 1.06 -7.89 6.23
CA ALA A 430 -0.04 -7.65 5.30
C ALA A 430 -0.61 -6.22 5.36
N THR A 431 -0.35 -5.47 6.44
CA THR A 431 -0.99 -4.16 6.65
C THR A 431 -0.18 -2.97 6.11
N ARG A 432 1.06 -3.20 5.73
CA ARG A 432 2.03 -2.16 5.32
C ARG A 432 1.98 -1.73 3.86
N LEU A 433 1.07 -2.29 3.05
CA LEU A 433 1.04 -2.08 1.62
C LEU A 433 0.37 -0.74 1.24
N GLN A 434 0.88 -0.15 0.16
CA GLN A 434 0.57 1.22 -0.25
C GLN A 434 -0.93 1.50 -0.40
N PRO A 435 -1.75 0.66 -1.07
CA PRO A 435 -3.17 0.94 -1.22
C PRO A 435 -3.93 0.97 0.10
N LEU A 436 -3.58 0.05 1.02
CA LEU A 436 -4.18 0.00 2.34
C LEU A 436 -3.76 1.19 3.20
N VAL A 437 -2.47 1.57 3.18
CA VAL A 437 -1.96 2.71 3.95
C VAL A 437 -2.58 4.03 3.47
N LEU A 438 -2.87 4.19 2.15
CA LEU A 438 -3.70 5.29 1.65
C LEU A 438 -5.10 5.31 2.30
N GLY A 439 -5.74 4.13 2.40
CA GLY A 439 -7.05 3.98 3.03
C GLY A 439 -7.02 4.28 4.54
N ILE A 440 -5.97 3.85 5.25
CA ILE A 440 -5.74 4.17 6.67
C ILE A 440 -5.59 5.68 6.85
N GLY A 441 -4.76 6.32 6.01
CA GLY A 441 -4.56 7.76 6.03
C GLY A 441 -5.86 8.52 5.74
N GLN A 442 -6.62 8.11 4.73
CA GLN A 442 -7.92 8.69 4.42
C GLN A 442 -8.87 8.63 5.62
N ALA A 443 -8.95 7.47 6.29
CA ALA A 443 -9.78 7.30 7.48
C ALA A 443 -9.31 8.13 8.67
N ALA A 444 -8.00 8.21 8.91
CA ALA A 444 -7.43 9.04 9.98
C ALA A 444 -7.70 10.54 9.75
N GLY A 445 -7.51 11.02 8.52
CA GLY A 445 -7.81 12.40 8.16
C GLY A 445 -9.28 12.76 8.28
N MET A 446 -10.19 11.85 7.85
CA MET A 446 -11.64 12.01 8.03
C MET A 446 -12.01 12.02 9.52
N ALA A 447 -11.46 11.10 10.32
CA ALA A 447 -11.69 11.03 11.75
C ALA A 447 -11.24 12.30 12.47
N ALA A 448 -10.03 12.80 12.15
CA ALA A 448 -9.51 14.04 12.74
C ALA A 448 -10.41 15.24 12.43
N ALA A 449 -10.86 15.39 11.20
CA ALA A 449 -11.78 16.47 10.82
C ALA A 449 -13.12 16.36 11.54
N LEU A 450 -13.70 15.16 11.65
CA LEU A 450 -14.94 14.92 12.39
C LEU A 450 -14.79 15.21 13.88
N CYS A 451 -13.66 14.85 14.50
CA CYS A 451 -13.38 15.19 15.89
C CYS A 451 -13.33 16.71 16.10
N VAL A 452 -12.72 17.45 15.16
CA VAL A 452 -12.70 18.92 15.19
C VAL A 452 -14.11 19.50 15.04
N GLU A 453 -14.93 18.96 14.12
CA GLU A 453 -16.32 19.39 13.91
C GLU A 453 -17.20 19.16 15.15
N GLN A 454 -16.97 18.05 15.88
CA GLN A 454 -17.79 17.64 17.03
C GLN A 454 -17.20 18.05 18.39
N ASP A 455 -16.04 18.69 18.38
CA ASP A 455 -15.29 19.04 19.61
C ASP A 455 -15.10 17.83 20.56
N CYS A 456 -14.70 16.67 19.99
CA CYS A 456 -14.49 15.44 20.73
C CYS A 456 -13.08 14.86 20.51
N GLN A 457 -12.64 13.95 21.41
CA GLN A 457 -11.41 13.22 21.24
C GLN A 457 -11.56 12.02 20.31
N PRO A 458 -10.48 11.54 19.65
CA PRO A 458 -10.54 10.36 18.79
C PRO A 458 -11.19 9.14 19.44
N ARG A 459 -10.95 8.90 20.73
CA ARG A 459 -11.56 7.78 21.48
C ARG A 459 -13.08 7.89 21.68
N GLU A 460 -13.62 9.10 21.55
CA GLU A 460 -15.03 9.41 21.74
C GLU A 460 -15.80 9.43 20.42
N LEU A 461 -15.08 9.47 19.28
CA LEU A 461 -15.70 9.55 17.96
C LEU A 461 -16.60 8.34 17.69
N ASN A 462 -17.82 8.62 17.26
CA ASN A 462 -18.73 7.58 16.80
C ASN A 462 -18.22 6.97 15.48
N VAL A 463 -17.78 5.72 15.56
CA VAL A 463 -17.21 5.01 14.40
C VAL A 463 -18.19 4.88 13.25
N ARG A 464 -19.49 4.69 13.52
CA ARG A 464 -20.52 4.59 12.47
C ARG A 464 -20.66 5.90 11.69
N LEU A 465 -20.46 7.06 12.33
CA LEU A 465 -20.43 8.34 11.66
C LEU A 465 -19.20 8.48 10.75
N LEU A 466 -18.04 8.04 11.23
CA LEU A 466 -16.82 7.99 10.41
C LEU A 466 -17.00 7.10 9.18
N GLN A 467 -17.53 5.91 9.35
CA GLN A 467 -17.82 4.97 8.27
C GLN A 467 -18.78 5.57 7.23
N GLU A 468 -19.83 6.25 7.68
CA GLU A 468 -20.79 6.92 6.78
C GLU A 468 -20.13 8.06 6.01
N ALA A 469 -19.27 8.85 6.66
CA ALA A 469 -18.53 9.92 6.01
C ALA A 469 -17.55 9.40 4.94
N LEU A 470 -16.89 8.26 5.21
CA LEU A 470 -15.98 7.59 4.27
C LEU A 470 -16.74 7.02 3.06
N LEU A 471 -17.86 6.34 3.29
CA LEU A 471 -18.71 5.77 2.24
C LEU A 471 -19.34 6.84 1.34
N SER A 472 -19.71 7.98 1.93
CA SER A 472 -20.44 9.06 1.25
C SER A 472 -19.51 10.19 0.78
N ASP A 473 -18.18 10.02 0.82
CA ASP A 473 -17.25 11.00 0.29
C ASP A 473 -17.50 11.22 -1.20
N THR A 474 -17.65 12.50 -1.61
CA THR A 474 -18.05 12.83 -2.98
C THR A 474 -16.92 12.78 -3.99
N ILE A 475 -15.66 12.76 -3.53
CA ILE A 475 -14.47 12.77 -4.38
C ILE A 475 -13.82 11.38 -4.44
N ALA A 476 -13.71 10.76 -3.28
CA ALA A 476 -13.03 9.48 -3.12
C ALA A 476 -13.78 8.55 -2.13
N PRO A 477 -15.01 8.09 -2.48
CA PRO A 477 -15.76 7.17 -1.64
C PRO A 477 -14.95 5.88 -1.43
N THR A 478 -14.81 5.45 -0.17
CA THR A 478 -13.96 4.30 0.15
C THR A 478 -14.76 3.18 0.79
N ALA A 479 -14.49 1.94 0.35
CA ALA A 479 -15.04 0.73 0.95
C ALA A 479 -14.46 0.56 2.37
N VAL A 480 -15.31 0.19 3.30
CA VAL A 480 -14.93 -0.21 4.66
C VAL A 480 -15.16 -1.69 4.93
N ILE A 481 -15.97 -2.34 4.08
CA ILE A 481 -16.20 -3.79 4.05
C ILE A 481 -15.70 -4.33 2.70
N PRO A 482 -14.85 -5.37 2.64
CA PRO A 482 -14.41 -5.95 1.38
C PRO A 482 -15.54 -6.78 0.73
N LEU A 483 -16.00 -6.35 -0.45
CA LEU A 483 -17.02 -7.04 -1.26
C LEU A 483 -16.42 -7.32 -2.64
N LEU A 484 -16.12 -8.60 -2.93
CA LEU A 484 -15.37 -8.98 -4.12
C LEU A 484 -16.13 -8.84 -5.44
N ASN A 485 -17.45 -8.81 -5.38
CA ASN A 485 -18.32 -8.75 -6.55
C ASN A 485 -19.04 -7.40 -6.75
N LEU A 486 -18.65 -6.37 -6.00
CA LEU A 486 -19.39 -5.11 -5.97
C LEU A 486 -18.45 -3.90 -5.99
N PRO A 487 -18.10 -3.38 -7.17
CA PRO A 487 -17.31 -2.15 -7.28
C PRO A 487 -18.09 -0.93 -6.79
N ALA A 488 -17.40 0.15 -6.42
CA ALA A 488 -18.03 1.38 -5.92
C ALA A 488 -18.96 2.06 -6.92
N SER A 489 -18.85 1.74 -8.21
CA SER A 489 -19.76 2.20 -9.29
C SER A 489 -21.10 1.46 -9.33
N ASP A 490 -21.22 0.34 -8.61
CA ASP A 490 -22.48 -0.44 -8.59
C ASP A 490 -23.54 0.29 -7.76
N PRO A 491 -24.81 0.42 -8.24
CA PRO A 491 -25.89 1.09 -7.52
C PRO A 491 -26.20 0.51 -6.15
N ASP A 492 -25.95 -0.77 -5.94
CA ASP A 492 -26.21 -1.45 -4.68
C ASP A 492 -25.03 -1.40 -3.69
N TRP A 493 -23.89 -0.79 -4.08
CA TRP A 493 -22.66 -0.77 -3.28
C TRP A 493 -22.86 -0.15 -1.89
N HIS A 494 -23.42 1.07 -1.83
CA HIS A 494 -23.70 1.74 -0.56
C HIS A 494 -24.64 0.95 0.35
N TYR A 495 -25.64 0.28 -0.25
CA TYR A 495 -26.58 -0.53 0.50
C TYR A 495 -25.87 -1.70 1.19
N TRP A 496 -25.05 -2.46 0.48
CA TRP A 496 -24.39 -3.64 1.03
C TRP A 496 -23.27 -3.28 2.00
N GLN A 497 -22.54 -2.19 1.78
CA GLN A 497 -21.59 -1.66 2.76
C GLN A 497 -22.31 -1.38 4.09
N ARG A 498 -23.40 -0.61 4.07
CA ARG A 498 -24.19 -0.28 5.27
C ARG A 498 -24.83 -1.52 5.89
N TYR A 499 -25.35 -2.43 5.07
CA TYR A 499 -26.01 -3.64 5.56
C TYR A 499 -25.10 -4.49 6.43
N TYR A 500 -23.85 -4.71 6.01
CA TYR A 500 -22.88 -5.50 6.79
C TYR A 500 -22.24 -4.72 7.93
N LEU A 501 -22.16 -3.40 7.87
CA LEU A 501 -21.79 -2.57 9.03
C LEU A 501 -22.83 -2.69 10.16
N ASP A 502 -24.11 -2.69 9.82
CA ASP A 502 -25.22 -2.80 10.77
C ASP A 502 -25.47 -4.26 11.19
N ARG A 503 -25.02 -5.24 10.42
CA ARG A 503 -25.20 -6.69 10.62
C ARG A 503 -23.92 -7.46 10.31
N PRO A 504 -22.86 -7.27 11.10
CA PRO A 504 -21.56 -7.89 10.82
C PRO A 504 -21.61 -9.44 10.84
N ASP A 505 -22.51 -10.02 11.62
CA ASP A 505 -22.71 -11.47 11.66
C ASP A 505 -23.30 -12.05 10.35
N ALA A 506 -23.90 -11.21 9.52
CA ALA A 506 -24.41 -11.60 8.20
C ALA A 506 -23.36 -11.51 7.10
N TYR A 507 -22.14 -11.04 7.40
CA TYR A 507 -21.08 -10.87 6.40
C TYR A 507 -20.66 -12.23 5.82
N PRO A 508 -20.69 -12.39 4.48
CA PRO A 508 -20.43 -13.69 3.87
C PRO A 508 -18.95 -14.05 3.91
N ALA A 509 -18.65 -15.29 4.29
CA ALA A 509 -17.28 -15.79 4.41
C ALA A 509 -16.52 -15.84 3.08
N ASP A 510 -17.22 -15.84 1.95
CA ASP A 510 -16.65 -15.79 0.59
C ASP A 510 -16.47 -14.36 0.07
N GLY A 511 -16.96 -13.33 0.80
CA GLY A 511 -16.89 -11.94 0.41
C GLY A 511 -17.81 -11.52 -0.74
N TYR A 512 -18.82 -12.34 -1.09
CA TYR A 512 -19.76 -12.08 -2.18
C TYR A 512 -21.14 -11.71 -1.65
N CYS A 513 -21.59 -10.48 -1.89
CA CYS A 513 -22.96 -10.12 -1.57
C CYS A 513 -23.95 -10.72 -2.59
N PRO A 514 -25.18 -11.09 -2.17
CA PRO A 514 -26.21 -11.56 -3.08
C PRO A 514 -26.71 -10.42 -3.98
N LYS A 515 -27.12 -10.75 -5.21
CA LYS A 515 -27.79 -9.77 -6.09
C LYS A 515 -29.13 -9.37 -5.46
N ARG A 516 -29.39 -8.08 -5.33
CA ARG A 516 -30.74 -7.61 -4.94
C ARG A 516 -31.70 -7.88 -6.08
N THR A 517 -32.77 -8.60 -5.77
CA THR A 517 -33.93 -8.71 -6.65
C THR A 517 -34.74 -7.41 -6.52
N LEU A 518 -34.30 -6.33 -7.20
CA LEU A 518 -35.12 -5.14 -7.32
C LEU A 518 -36.31 -5.50 -8.23
N GLY A 519 -37.53 -5.34 -7.71
CA GLY A 519 -38.74 -5.33 -8.54
C GLY A 519 -38.53 -4.29 -9.64
N ILE A 520 -38.75 -4.71 -10.86
CA ILE A 520 -38.45 -4.06 -12.12
C ILE A 520 -38.75 -2.55 -12.07
N SER A 521 -37.72 -1.72 -11.95
CA SER A 521 -37.76 -0.32 -12.39
C SER A 521 -36.90 -0.23 -13.64
N THR A 522 -37.57 -0.12 -14.80
CA THR A 522 -36.94 0.10 -16.10
C THR A 522 -36.46 1.55 -16.20
N SER A 523 -35.41 1.92 -15.51
CA SER A 523 -34.60 3.09 -15.83
C SER A 523 -33.22 2.58 -16.25
N SER A 524 -32.91 2.79 -17.54
CA SER A 524 -31.57 2.53 -18.08
C SER A 524 -30.53 3.13 -17.18
N PRO A 525 -29.45 2.42 -16.79
CA PRO A 525 -28.37 2.99 -16.05
C PRO A 525 -27.75 4.08 -16.93
N GLN A 526 -27.80 5.33 -16.47
CA GLN A 526 -26.84 6.31 -16.93
C GLN A 526 -25.48 5.78 -16.50
N SER A 527 -24.68 5.42 -17.49
CA SER A 527 -23.28 5.05 -17.33
C SER A 527 -22.57 6.21 -16.64
N LEU A 528 -22.38 6.09 -15.31
CA LEU A 528 -21.26 6.73 -14.68
C LEU A 528 -20.04 6.13 -15.37
N SER A 529 -19.30 6.96 -16.08
CA SER A 529 -18.18 6.62 -16.91
C SER A 529 -17.31 5.57 -16.20
N SER A 530 -17.31 4.35 -16.77
CA SER A 530 -16.26 3.37 -16.58
C SER A 530 -14.92 4.11 -16.49
N ILE A 531 -14.05 3.69 -15.58
CA ILE A 531 -12.63 4.07 -15.59
C ILE A 531 -12.22 4.09 -17.06
N PRO A 532 -11.68 5.22 -17.60
CA PRO A 532 -11.26 5.24 -18.98
C PRO A 532 -10.32 4.05 -19.18
N ALA A 533 -10.66 3.21 -20.15
CA ALA A 533 -9.83 2.09 -20.55
C ALA A 533 -8.38 2.56 -20.59
N THR A 534 -7.48 1.79 -19.99
CA THR A 534 -6.05 2.03 -20.05
C THR A 534 -5.72 2.44 -21.48
N THR A 535 -5.05 3.59 -21.67
CA THR A 535 -4.66 4.11 -22.98
C THR A 535 -3.63 3.21 -23.70
N SER A 536 -3.12 2.17 -23.04
CA SER A 536 -2.50 1.02 -23.71
C SER A 536 -3.54 0.44 -24.67
N ALA A 537 -3.20 0.35 -25.95
CA ALA A 537 -4.14 -0.13 -26.96
C ALA A 537 -4.70 -1.49 -26.53
N LEU A 538 -5.99 -1.52 -26.21
CA LEU A 538 -6.71 -2.77 -25.97
C LEU A 538 -6.64 -3.61 -27.24
N LEU A 539 -6.24 -4.84 -27.10
CA LEU A 539 -6.08 -5.79 -28.19
C LEU A 539 -7.23 -6.79 -28.18
N ASP A 540 -7.76 -7.06 -29.35
CA ASP A 540 -8.60 -8.23 -29.61
C ASP A 540 -7.68 -9.44 -29.82
N VAL A 541 -7.64 -10.35 -28.87
CA VAL A 541 -6.82 -11.57 -28.91
C VAL A 541 -7.73 -12.79 -29.04
N TYR A 542 -7.54 -13.55 -30.10
CA TYR A 542 -8.33 -14.78 -30.37
C TYR A 542 -7.50 -15.99 -29.99
N GLY A 543 -8.12 -16.99 -29.41
CA GLY A 543 -7.42 -18.19 -29.03
C GLY A 543 -8.29 -19.30 -28.47
N THR A 544 -7.63 -20.40 -28.15
CA THR A 544 -8.25 -21.55 -27.49
C THR A 544 -8.07 -21.42 -25.97
N PHE A 545 -9.19 -21.33 -25.27
CA PHE A 545 -9.22 -21.26 -23.81
C PHE A 545 -8.84 -22.61 -23.18
N GLN A 546 -8.04 -22.58 -22.13
CA GLN A 546 -7.69 -23.76 -21.34
C GLN A 546 -7.83 -23.44 -19.85
N LYS A 547 -8.39 -24.39 -19.10
CA LYS A 547 -8.52 -24.36 -17.65
C LYS A 547 -7.72 -25.53 -17.09
N LYS A 548 -6.60 -25.26 -16.40
CA LYS A 548 -5.74 -26.27 -15.79
C LYS A 548 -6.23 -26.73 -14.42
N ALA A 549 -6.77 -25.79 -13.65
CA ALA A 549 -7.35 -26.01 -12.34
C ALA A 549 -8.41 -24.93 -12.09
N ASP A 550 -9.03 -24.93 -10.91
CA ASP A 550 -9.91 -23.82 -10.53
C ASP A 550 -9.11 -22.51 -10.45
N GLN A 551 -9.65 -21.44 -11.05
CA GLN A 551 -8.97 -20.14 -11.14
C GLN A 551 -7.56 -20.21 -11.75
N ASP A 552 -7.30 -21.13 -12.68
CA ASP A 552 -6.01 -21.25 -13.41
C ASP A 552 -6.26 -21.37 -14.91
N TYR A 553 -6.13 -20.27 -15.62
CA TYR A 553 -6.54 -20.09 -17.00
C TYR A 553 -5.38 -19.73 -17.90
N THR A 554 -5.40 -20.29 -19.12
CA THR A 554 -4.48 -19.92 -20.21
C THR A 554 -5.21 -19.77 -21.52
N LEU A 555 -4.65 -18.95 -22.42
CA LEU A 555 -5.10 -18.77 -23.78
C LEU A 555 -3.99 -19.18 -24.75
N MET A 556 -4.25 -20.19 -25.61
CA MET A 556 -3.39 -20.48 -26.75
C MET A 556 -3.78 -19.54 -27.89
N VAL A 557 -2.96 -18.56 -28.18
CA VAL A 557 -3.24 -17.50 -29.15
C VAL A 557 -3.26 -18.05 -30.58
N THR A 558 -4.35 -17.83 -31.32
CA THR A 558 -4.51 -18.30 -32.71
C THR A 558 -4.36 -17.20 -33.75
N THR A 559 -4.69 -15.95 -33.41
CA THR A 559 -4.68 -14.82 -34.35
C THR A 559 -4.10 -13.56 -33.70
N SER A 560 -2.80 -13.43 -33.72
CA SER A 560 -2.07 -12.20 -33.41
C SER A 560 -0.69 -12.36 -34.03
N ILE A 561 -0.31 -11.49 -34.94
CA ILE A 561 0.97 -11.61 -35.67
C ILE A 561 2.16 -11.72 -34.73
N ALA A 562 2.12 -11.04 -33.59
CA ALA A 562 3.22 -11.01 -32.61
C ALA A 562 3.21 -12.19 -31.63
N PHE A 563 2.05 -12.81 -31.34
CA PHE A 563 1.87 -13.80 -30.27
C PHE A 563 1.27 -15.11 -30.74
N GLN A 564 1.10 -15.31 -32.05
CA GLN A 564 0.49 -16.53 -32.60
C GLN A 564 1.27 -17.79 -32.17
N GLY A 565 0.55 -18.77 -31.65
CA GLY A 565 1.11 -20.02 -31.15
C GLY A 565 1.67 -19.94 -29.73
N GLN A 566 1.70 -18.77 -29.11
CA GLN A 566 2.10 -18.63 -27.71
C GLN A 566 0.95 -18.98 -26.78
N VAL A 567 1.30 -19.47 -25.58
CA VAL A 567 0.37 -19.71 -24.49
C VAL A 567 0.53 -18.60 -23.46
N LEU A 568 -0.46 -17.71 -23.37
CA LEU A 568 -0.47 -16.64 -22.38
C LEU A 568 -1.30 -17.07 -21.16
N LYS A 569 -0.83 -16.70 -19.97
CA LYS A 569 -1.64 -16.79 -18.77
C LYS A 569 -2.80 -15.78 -18.89
N LEU A 570 -4.03 -16.20 -18.60
CA LEU A 570 -5.20 -15.34 -18.68
C LEU A 570 -5.59 -14.90 -17.28
N VAL A 571 -5.55 -13.59 -17.03
CA VAL A 571 -5.84 -12.99 -15.74
C VAL A 571 -6.87 -11.87 -15.87
N THR A 572 -7.63 -11.61 -14.82
CA THR A 572 -8.56 -10.47 -14.76
C THR A 572 -8.63 -9.90 -13.34
N LEU A 573 -8.94 -8.62 -13.22
CA LEU A 573 -9.23 -7.93 -11.98
C LEU A 573 -10.74 -7.62 -11.83
N ASP A 574 -11.53 -7.95 -12.86
CA ASP A 574 -12.97 -7.70 -12.94
C ASP A 574 -13.78 -8.94 -12.54
N HIS A 575 -14.77 -8.74 -11.65
CA HIS A 575 -15.63 -9.83 -11.20
C HIS A 575 -16.47 -10.45 -12.32
N HIS A 576 -17.03 -9.65 -13.24
CA HIS A 576 -17.88 -10.16 -14.31
C HIS A 576 -17.07 -11.00 -15.29
N VAL A 577 -15.86 -10.55 -15.63
CA VAL A 577 -14.93 -11.32 -16.47
C VAL A 577 -14.51 -12.62 -15.76
N ASN A 578 -14.21 -12.56 -14.46
CA ASN A 578 -13.89 -13.76 -13.69
C ASN A 578 -15.06 -14.77 -13.69
N GLN A 579 -16.30 -14.33 -13.55
CA GLN A 579 -17.48 -15.21 -13.66
C GLN A 579 -17.60 -15.84 -15.05
N GLN A 580 -17.31 -15.11 -16.11
CA GLN A 580 -17.29 -15.65 -17.47
C GLN A 580 -16.19 -16.70 -17.66
N LEU A 581 -14.97 -16.45 -17.12
CA LEU A 581 -13.87 -17.41 -17.14
C LEU A 581 -14.20 -18.72 -16.39
N LEU A 582 -14.88 -18.62 -15.24
CA LEU A 582 -15.29 -19.77 -14.45
C LEU A 582 -16.19 -20.73 -15.21
N VAL A 583 -17.12 -20.20 -16.04
CA VAL A 583 -18.11 -20.99 -16.78
C VAL A 583 -17.71 -21.26 -18.24
N THR A 584 -16.55 -20.78 -18.69
CA THR A 584 -16.04 -21.08 -20.03
C THR A 584 -15.48 -22.49 -20.07
N THR A 585 -15.87 -23.26 -21.09
CA THR A 585 -15.48 -24.67 -21.25
C THR A 585 -14.04 -24.77 -21.77
N PRO A 586 -13.21 -25.68 -21.26
CA PRO A 586 -11.90 -25.94 -21.85
C PRO A 586 -11.98 -26.26 -23.34
N HIS A 587 -10.97 -25.83 -24.10
CA HIS A 587 -10.84 -25.94 -25.56
C HIS A 587 -11.83 -25.09 -26.39
N GLN A 588 -12.64 -24.24 -25.75
CA GLN A 588 -13.53 -23.31 -26.47
C GLN A 588 -12.69 -22.22 -27.14
N GLN A 589 -13.11 -21.83 -28.36
CA GLN A 589 -12.58 -20.65 -29.03
C GLN A 589 -13.19 -19.42 -28.38
N VAL A 590 -12.34 -18.46 -28.07
CA VAL A 590 -12.76 -17.20 -27.42
C VAL A 590 -12.03 -16.01 -28.04
N LYS A 591 -12.69 -14.86 -27.97
CA LYS A 591 -12.11 -13.55 -28.19
C LYS A 591 -11.95 -12.89 -26.84
N VAL A 592 -10.76 -12.40 -26.53
CA VAL A 592 -10.44 -11.68 -25.30
C VAL A 592 -10.02 -10.26 -25.65
N LEU A 593 -10.72 -9.28 -25.12
CA LEU A 593 -10.30 -7.88 -25.14
C LEU A 593 -9.43 -7.61 -23.90
N GLY A 594 -8.22 -7.09 -24.09
CA GLY A 594 -7.33 -6.84 -22.95
C GLY A 594 -5.95 -6.34 -23.34
N THR A 595 -5.06 -6.27 -22.36
CA THR A 595 -3.66 -5.82 -22.50
C THR A 595 -2.69 -6.98 -22.24
N ILE A 596 -1.65 -7.11 -23.09
CA ILE A 596 -0.62 -8.14 -22.91
C ILE A 596 0.54 -7.54 -22.12
N ASN A 597 0.88 -8.20 -21.00
CA ASN A 597 2.11 -7.94 -20.26
C ASN A 597 3.17 -8.98 -20.62
N THR A 598 4.17 -8.56 -21.40
CA THR A 598 5.26 -9.45 -21.81
C THR A 598 6.19 -9.81 -20.65
N SER A 599 6.38 -8.90 -19.69
CA SER A 599 7.20 -9.13 -18.49
C SER A 599 6.62 -10.22 -17.60
N GLY A 600 5.28 -10.24 -17.45
CA GLY A 600 4.55 -11.22 -16.64
C GLY A 600 4.10 -12.46 -17.42
N GLY A 601 4.13 -12.43 -18.75
CA GLY A 601 3.63 -13.51 -19.61
C GLY A 601 2.13 -13.71 -19.51
N TRP A 602 1.35 -12.64 -19.32
CA TRP A 602 -0.11 -12.70 -19.19
C TRP A 602 -0.85 -11.75 -20.10
N LEU A 603 -2.08 -12.14 -20.39
CA LEU A 603 -3.13 -11.28 -20.97
C LEU A 603 -4.08 -10.87 -19.84
N LEU A 604 -4.11 -9.57 -19.53
CA LEU A 604 -5.06 -8.97 -18.59
C LEU A 604 -6.37 -8.72 -19.32
N ALA A 605 -7.37 -9.54 -19.04
CA ALA A 605 -8.66 -9.54 -19.71
C ALA A 605 -9.61 -8.52 -19.08
N GLU A 606 -10.17 -7.63 -19.94
CA GLU A 606 -11.24 -6.69 -19.62
C GLU A 606 -12.61 -7.19 -20.12
N ALA A 607 -12.63 -8.05 -21.15
CA ALA A 607 -13.81 -8.75 -21.61
C ALA A 607 -13.43 -10.08 -22.27
N ILE A 608 -14.36 -11.03 -22.25
CA ILE A 608 -14.25 -12.32 -22.96
C ILE A 608 -15.56 -12.63 -23.66
N GLU A 609 -15.46 -13.04 -24.92
CA GLU A 609 -16.59 -13.47 -25.77
C GLU A 609 -16.33 -14.90 -26.27
N ARG A 610 -17.37 -15.73 -26.29
CA ARG A 610 -17.32 -17.07 -26.85
C ARG A 610 -17.61 -16.99 -28.36
N ILE A 611 -16.79 -17.69 -29.14
CA ILE A 611 -16.93 -17.74 -30.60
C ILE A 611 -17.51 -19.09 -31.01
#